data_9f6d772c8f42d63eb24c3665e2f65483
#
_entry.id   9f6d772c8f42d63eb24c3665e2f65483
#
_cell.length_a   1.000
_cell.length_b   1.000
_cell.length_c   1.000
_cell.angle_alpha   90.00
_cell.angle_beta   90.00
_cell.angle_gamma   90.00
#
_symmetry.space_group_name_H-M   'P 1'
#
loop_
_entity.id
_entity.type
_entity.pdbx_description
1 polymer ?
#
loop_
_entity_poly.entity_id
_entity_poly.type
_entity_poly.pdbx_seq_one_letter_code
_entity_poly.pdbx_strand_id
1 'polypeptide(L)'
;IFILVVMVCGLAVGQNDVQLRLKTMESNGVPYFYNNDIEITVQDWLKNENESTSIFYGRLQYYETSIDRIAQKYGLPWFVKFIPAGTSGFEPRYRDESGAAGMWPLAYTIGKKYDLRETALFDERRDPLKSSEAACQYLHDLYHIYGDWLKVITAFRIGPIRLNQVIHGLNGDLDFNHIYDALEPEERLPVIQFYAALIVLHHAKQYGIKPFKVEMQDAVVVESVPTVLPFKVLNENVGVGLSDLRSLNPEFRADMVPYFGTPCNFRLPSAYASIYQSKKDSLIYWIGNKQGFIPIIKTDTIAVVEGDSSINLVVARGDQSVTDSAGVTPPVPKTILTTPADKKIWVYYRVKSGDAVYTLSDIFDCTPEQLKSWNRVSGNNLQVGASLKFYVLASKKGYYLKLNSLTTAQKRNIAGVD
;
A
#
# COMPACT_ATOMS: atom_id res chain seq x y z
N ILE A 1 -38.67 -39.55 -26.59
CA ILE A 1 -37.94 -39.01 -25.41
C ILE A 1 -36.51 -38.69 -25.90
N PHE A 2 -36.27 -37.43 -26.33
CA PHE A 2 -34.93 -36.93 -26.62
C PHE A 2 -34.33 -36.46 -25.31
N ILE A 3 -33.31 -37.15 -24.83
CA ILE A 3 -32.47 -36.69 -23.72
C ILE A 3 -31.48 -35.68 -24.30
N LEU A 4 -31.72 -34.39 -24.04
CA LEU A 4 -30.77 -33.30 -24.32
C LEU A 4 -29.65 -33.41 -23.31
N VAL A 5 -28.55 -34.06 -23.66
CA VAL A 5 -27.32 -34.02 -22.88
C VAL A 5 -26.72 -32.63 -23.08
N VAL A 6 -26.96 -31.74 -22.13
CA VAL A 6 -26.21 -30.48 -22.05
C VAL A 6 -24.81 -30.85 -21.61
N MET A 7 -23.92 -31.06 -22.59
CA MET A 7 -22.49 -31.06 -22.35
C MET A 7 -22.11 -29.65 -21.83
N VAL A 8 -21.88 -29.53 -20.55
CA VAL A 8 -21.09 -28.40 -19.99
C VAL A 8 -19.66 -28.63 -20.48
N CYS A 9 -19.35 -28.18 -21.69
CA CYS A 9 -17.99 -28.04 -22.13
C CYS A 9 -17.34 -26.96 -21.27
N GLY A 10 -16.62 -27.37 -20.22
CA GLY A 10 -15.51 -26.59 -19.75
C GLY A 10 -14.58 -26.40 -20.95
N LEU A 11 -14.56 -25.21 -21.52
CA LEU A 11 -13.65 -24.86 -22.63
C LEU A 11 -12.23 -25.02 -22.08
N ALA A 12 -11.63 -26.19 -22.35
CA ALA A 12 -10.17 -26.28 -22.25
C ALA A 12 -9.63 -25.31 -23.30
N VAL A 13 -9.02 -24.24 -22.85
CA VAL A 13 -8.34 -23.27 -23.72
C VAL A 13 -7.20 -24.05 -24.39
N GLY A 14 -7.28 -24.25 -25.70
CA GLY A 14 -6.25 -24.97 -26.43
C GLY A 14 -4.98 -24.12 -26.51
N GLN A 15 -3.83 -24.77 -26.61
CA GLN A 15 -2.49 -24.15 -26.70
C GLN A 15 -2.41 -23.06 -27.79
N ASN A 16 -3.24 -23.15 -28.83
CA ASN A 16 -3.34 -22.15 -29.89
C ASN A 16 -4.16 -20.90 -29.52
N ASP A 17 -5.03 -20.96 -28.50
CA ASP A 17 -5.92 -19.84 -28.13
C ASP A 17 -5.14 -18.67 -27.50
N VAL A 18 -4.22 -18.95 -26.59
CA VAL A 18 -3.38 -17.93 -25.95
C VAL A 18 -2.53 -17.19 -26.97
N GLN A 19 -1.84 -17.92 -27.86
CA GLN A 19 -1.03 -17.31 -28.92
C GLN A 19 -1.87 -16.47 -29.88
N LEU A 20 -3.03 -16.96 -30.27
CA LEU A 20 -3.93 -16.26 -31.19
C LEU A 20 -4.43 -14.95 -30.56
N ARG A 21 -4.79 -14.98 -29.27
CA ARG A 21 -5.22 -13.79 -28.55
C ARG A 21 -4.11 -12.76 -28.45
N LEU A 22 -2.87 -13.18 -28.11
CA LEU A 22 -1.72 -12.29 -28.06
C LEU A 22 -1.43 -11.64 -29.41
N LYS A 23 -1.49 -12.39 -30.53
CA LYS A 23 -1.34 -11.84 -31.87
C LYS A 23 -2.45 -10.84 -32.23
N THR A 24 -3.67 -11.10 -31.79
CA THR A 24 -4.78 -10.15 -31.96
C THR A 24 -4.56 -8.87 -31.13
N MET A 25 -4.05 -8.99 -29.92
CA MET A 25 -3.77 -7.85 -29.05
C MET A 25 -2.56 -7.04 -29.52
N GLU A 26 -1.60 -7.66 -30.19
CA GLU A 26 -0.45 -6.97 -30.79
C GLU A 26 -0.90 -5.87 -31.75
N SER A 27 -1.93 -6.11 -32.57
CA SER A 27 -2.50 -5.09 -33.43
C SER A 27 -3.10 -3.89 -32.70
N ASN A 28 -3.36 -4.03 -31.40
CA ASN A 28 -3.87 -3.00 -30.51
C ASN A 28 -2.76 -2.42 -29.58
N GLY A 29 -1.49 -2.63 -29.95
CA GLY A 29 -0.33 -2.03 -29.28
C GLY A 29 0.20 -2.80 -28.06
N VAL A 30 -0.32 -3.99 -27.75
CA VAL A 30 0.26 -4.87 -26.74
C VAL A 30 1.55 -5.47 -27.28
N PRO A 31 2.70 -5.39 -26.58
CA PRO A 31 3.91 -6.06 -27.07
C PRO A 31 3.68 -7.57 -27.17
N TYR A 32 4.12 -8.18 -28.29
CA TYR A 32 4.00 -9.62 -28.42
C TYR A 32 5.11 -10.33 -27.68
N PHE A 33 4.74 -11.16 -26.73
CA PHE A 33 5.65 -12.08 -26.07
C PHE A 33 4.86 -13.34 -25.66
N TYR A 34 5.41 -14.51 -25.95
CA TYR A 34 4.78 -15.78 -25.62
C TYR A 34 5.83 -16.80 -25.20
N ASN A 35 5.55 -17.50 -24.13
CA ASN A 35 6.26 -18.70 -23.71
C ASN A 35 5.30 -19.68 -23.01
N ASN A 36 5.80 -20.87 -22.70
CA ASN A 36 5.02 -21.92 -22.06
C ASN A 36 4.56 -21.55 -20.61
N ASP A 37 5.32 -20.72 -19.90
CA ASP A 37 4.96 -20.30 -18.53
C ASP A 37 3.73 -19.40 -18.52
N ILE A 38 3.57 -18.57 -19.55
CA ILE A 38 2.35 -17.76 -19.73
C ILE A 38 1.15 -18.68 -19.99
N GLU A 39 1.31 -19.67 -20.86
CA GLU A 39 0.25 -20.66 -21.17
C GLU A 39 -0.20 -21.39 -19.89
N ILE A 40 0.76 -21.95 -19.14
CA ILE A 40 0.49 -22.66 -17.88
C ILE A 40 -0.24 -21.73 -16.90
N THR A 41 0.22 -20.49 -16.75
CA THR A 41 -0.37 -19.54 -15.80
C THR A 41 -1.80 -19.15 -16.20
N VAL A 42 -2.05 -18.93 -17.50
CA VAL A 42 -3.42 -18.69 -18.01
C VAL A 42 -4.32 -19.88 -17.70
N GLN A 43 -3.85 -21.10 -17.94
CA GLN A 43 -4.61 -22.31 -17.62
C GLN A 43 -4.90 -22.43 -16.14
N ASP A 44 -3.92 -22.10 -15.27
CA ASP A 44 -4.10 -22.14 -13.82
C ASP A 44 -5.12 -21.11 -13.33
N TRP A 45 -5.16 -19.93 -13.93
CA TRP A 45 -6.19 -18.92 -13.62
C TRP A 45 -7.59 -19.33 -14.09
N LEU A 46 -7.70 -20.16 -15.13
CA LEU A 46 -8.97 -20.61 -15.70
C LEU A 46 -9.48 -21.93 -15.09
N LYS A 47 -8.56 -22.85 -14.70
CA LYS A 47 -8.93 -24.21 -14.20
C LYS A 47 -9.70 -24.23 -12.91
N ASN A 48 -9.46 -23.25 -12.11
CA ASN A 48 -10.05 -23.27 -10.82
C ASN A 48 -11.24 -22.33 -10.83
N GLU A 49 -12.44 -22.61 -10.96
CA GLU A 49 -13.52 -21.64 -10.64
C GLU A 49 -13.02 -20.66 -9.57
N ASN A 50 -11.90 -20.01 -9.95
CA ASN A 50 -10.89 -19.51 -9.04
C ASN A 50 -11.52 -18.27 -8.42
N GLU A 51 -11.94 -18.41 -7.18
CA GLU A 51 -12.45 -17.32 -6.37
C GLU A 51 -11.53 -16.09 -6.51
N SER A 52 -10.20 -16.32 -6.55
CA SER A 52 -9.21 -15.26 -6.75
C SER A 52 -9.40 -14.53 -8.08
N THR A 53 -9.58 -15.24 -9.21
CA THR A 53 -9.79 -14.62 -10.52
C THR A 53 -11.09 -13.82 -10.55
N SER A 54 -12.16 -14.33 -9.93
CA SER A 54 -13.43 -13.63 -9.77
C SER A 54 -13.29 -12.36 -8.92
N ILE A 55 -12.49 -12.40 -7.85
CA ILE A 55 -12.18 -11.24 -7.00
C ILE A 55 -11.36 -10.21 -7.80
N PHE A 56 -10.32 -10.64 -8.53
CA PHE A 56 -9.49 -9.74 -9.35
C PHE A 56 -10.33 -9.06 -10.43
N TYR A 57 -11.24 -9.80 -11.07
CA TYR A 57 -12.14 -9.24 -12.06
C TYR A 57 -13.12 -8.22 -11.45
N GLY A 58 -13.69 -8.51 -10.29
CA GLY A 58 -14.57 -7.57 -9.58
C GLY A 58 -13.84 -6.29 -9.17
N ARG A 59 -12.62 -6.41 -8.63
CA ARG A 59 -11.79 -5.26 -8.27
C ARG A 59 -11.33 -4.46 -9.49
N LEU A 60 -10.95 -5.13 -10.58
CA LEU A 60 -10.63 -4.46 -11.84
C LEU A 60 -11.82 -3.60 -12.31
N GLN A 61 -13.02 -4.16 -12.36
CA GLN A 61 -14.22 -3.40 -12.75
C GLN A 61 -14.48 -2.19 -11.86
N TYR A 62 -14.18 -2.30 -10.57
CA TYR A 62 -14.34 -1.19 -9.63
C TYR A 62 -13.32 -0.07 -9.88
N TYR A 63 -12.05 -0.41 -10.11
CA TYR A 63 -10.98 0.59 -10.25
C TYR A 63 -10.72 1.02 -11.69
N GLU A 64 -11.17 0.27 -12.71
CA GLU A 64 -10.83 0.43 -14.12
C GLU A 64 -10.98 1.87 -14.62
N THR A 65 -12.14 2.49 -14.39
CA THR A 65 -12.40 3.86 -14.85
C THR A 65 -11.40 4.87 -14.26
N SER A 66 -11.03 4.70 -13.01
CA SER A 66 -10.08 5.58 -12.34
C SER A 66 -8.66 5.36 -12.86
N ILE A 67 -8.25 4.11 -13.03
CA ILE A 67 -6.94 3.75 -13.56
C ILE A 67 -6.80 4.23 -14.99
N ASP A 68 -7.79 3.98 -15.85
CA ASP A 68 -7.76 4.40 -17.26
C ASP A 68 -7.63 5.92 -17.40
N ARG A 69 -8.37 6.70 -16.59
CA ARG A 69 -8.25 8.17 -16.58
C ARG A 69 -6.85 8.63 -16.17
N ILE A 70 -6.26 8.00 -15.14
CA ILE A 70 -4.92 8.33 -14.68
C ILE A 70 -3.88 7.91 -15.71
N ALA A 71 -3.97 6.71 -16.27
CA ALA A 71 -3.07 6.22 -17.30
C ALA A 71 -3.10 7.14 -18.55
N GLN A 72 -4.28 7.56 -18.98
CA GLN A 72 -4.44 8.51 -20.08
C GLN A 72 -3.77 9.87 -19.82
N LYS A 73 -3.84 10.38 -18.60
CA LYS A 73 -3.15 11.62 -18.19
C LYS A 73 -1.64 11.56 -18.44
N TYR A 74 -1.04 10.38 -18.30
CA TYR A 74 0.39 10.12 -18.50
C TYR A 74 0.71 9.54 -19.88
N GLY A 75 -0.26 9.48 -20.80
CA GLY A 75 -0.06 8.94 -22.16
C GLY A 75 0.25 7.45 -22.17
N LEU A 76 -0.15 6.70 -21.16
CA LEU A 76 0.12 5.28 -21.04
C LEU A 76 -0.91 4.45 -21.86
N PRO A 77 -0.51 3.28 -22.40
CA PRO A 77 -1.42 2.41 -23.14
C PRO A 77 -2.45 1.75 -22.22
N TRP A 78 -3.58 1.38 -22.80
CA TRP A 78 -4.74 0.81 -22.13
C TRP A 78 -4.46 -0.47 -21.32
N PHE A 79 -3.45 -1.22 -21.68
CA PHE A 79 -3.13 -2.52 -21.06
C PHE A 79 -2.40 -2.39 -19.69
N VAL A 80 -1.85 -1.22 -19.36
CA VAL A 80 -1.11 -1.06 -18.09
C VAL A 80 -1.97 -1.34 -16.86
N LYS A 81 -3.28 -1.17 -16.95
CA LYS A 81 -4.23 -1.48 -15.89
C LYS A 81 -4.22 -2.94 -15.42
N PHE A 82 -3.68 -3.86 -16.22
CA PHE A 82 -3.58 -5.27 -15.84
C PHE A 82 -2.33 -5.60 -15.01
N ILE A 83 -1.36 -4.68 -14.91
CA ILE A 83 -0.12 -4.89 -14.14
C ILE A 83 -0.39 -5.24 -12.65
N PRO A 84 -1.32 -4.60 -11.94
CA PRO A 84 -1.59 -4.91 -10.54
C PRO A 84 -2.18 -6.31 -10.31
N ALA A 85 -2.89 -6.85 -11.28
CA ALA A 85 -3.64 -8.09 -11.11
C ALA A 85 -2.76 -9.27 -10.69
N GLY A 86 -1.62 -9.45 -11.35
CA GLY A 86 -0.72 -10.58 -11.11
C GLY A 86 0.10 -10.48 -9.82
N THR A 87 0.05 -9.36 -9.10
CA THR A 87 0.83 -9.18 -7.88
C THR A 87 -0.05 -8.99 -6.66
N SER A 88 -0.84 -7.92 -6.64
CA SER A 88 -1.73 -7.59 -5.51
C SER A 88 -3.17 -8.06 -5.70
N GLY A 89 -3.55 -8.50 -6.90
CA GLY A 89 -4.97 -8.73 -7.25
C GLY A 89 -5.82 -7.49 -7.04
N PHE A 90 -5.27 -6.29 -7.24
CA PHE A 90 -5.88 -4.99 -6.95
C PHE A 90 -6.23 -4.77 -5.47
N GLU A 91 -5.53 -5.44 -4.53
CA GLU A 91 -5.76 -5.26 -3.09
C GLU A 91 -5.03 -4.02 -2.57
N PRO A 92 -5.75 -2.96 -2.11
CA PRO A 92 -5.10 -1.74 -1.65
C PRO A 92 -4.23 -1.94 -0.39
N ARG A 93 -4.56 -2.93 0.44
CA ARG A 93 -3.81 -3.25 1.66
C ARG A 93 -2.70 -4.29 1.45
N TYR A 94 -2.49 -4.70 0.21
CA TYR A 94 -1.43 -5.65 -0.11
C TYR A 94 -0.07 -5.16 0.38
N ARG A 95 0.73 -6.11 0.86
CA ARG A 95 2.13 -5.91 1.19
C ARG A 95 2.88 -7.21 0.93
N ASP A 96 3.99 -7.12 0.21
CA ASP A 96 4.87 -8.27 -0.02
C ASP A 96 6.02 -8.33 1.01
N GLU A 97 6.80 -9.40 0.93
CA GLU A 97 7.96 -9.62 1.81
C GLU A 97 9.05 -8.55 1.63
N SER A 98 9.12 -7.89 0.48
CA SER A 98 10.05 -6.77 0.24
C SER A 98 9.60 -5.46 0.90
N GLY A 99 8.37 -5.42 1.42
CA GLY A 99 7.76 -4.22 1.98
C GLY A 99 7.15 -3.31 0.93
N ALA A 100 7.09 -3.74 -0.34
CA ALA A 100 6.30 -3.04 -1.34
C ALA A 100 4.81 -3.17 -1.00
N ALA A 101 4.06 -2.07 -1.09
CA ALA A 101 2.70 -2.01 -0.59
C ALA A 101 1.75 -1.30 -1.54
N GLY A 102 0.44 -1.55 -1.32
CA GLY A 102 -0.64 -0.95 -2.08
C GLY A 102 -1.08 -1.78 -3.27
N MET A 103 -2.09 -1.29 -3.95
CA MET A 103 -2.64 -1.91 -5.15
C MET A 103 -1.58 -2.12 -6.25
N TRP A 104 -0.63 -1.19 -6.38
CA TRP A 104 0.48 -1.20 -7.33
C TRP A 104 1.82 -1.64 -6.70
N PRO A 105 1.89 -2.55 -5.78
CA PRO A 105 2.98 -2.82 -4.81
C PRO A 105 4.24 -1.97 -5.01
N LEU A 106 4.18 -0.72 -4.54
CA LEU A 106 5.28 0.23 -4.67
C LEU A 106 6.26 0.07 -3.51
N ALA A 107 7.55 -0.03 -3.84
CA ALA A 107 8.61 0.04 -2.83
C ALA A 107 8.59 1.40 -2.12
N TYR A 108 9.05 1.45 -0.87
CA TYR A 108 9.15 2.69 -0.09
C TYR A 108 9.86 3.83 -0.84
N THR A 109 11.00 3.51 -1.45
CA THR A 109 11.80 4.49 -2.21
C THR A 109 11.08 5.05 -3.42
N ILE A 110 10.26 4.23 -4.09
CA ILE A 110 9.44 4.65 -5.23
C ILE A 110 8.28 5.52 -4.73
N GLY A 111 7.59 5.11 -3.66
CA GLY A 111 6.55 5.94 -3.04
C GLY A 111 7.09 7.33 -2.67
N LYS A 112 8.24 7.40 -2.03
CA LYS A 112 8.92 8.66 -1.69
C LYS A 112 9.28 9.50 -2.92
N LYS A 113 9.78 8.88 -4.00
CA LYS A 113 10.14 9.57 -5.26
C LYS A 113 8.94 10.29 -5.86
N TYR A 114 7.74 9.73 -5.71
CA TYR A 114 6.49 10.28 -6.24
C TYR A 114 5.59 10.86 -5.13
N ASP A 115 6.19 11.42 -4.08
CA ASP A 115 5.55 12.22 -3.02
C ASP A 115 4.45 11.49 -2.22
N LEU A 116 4.47 10.16 -2.19
CA LEU A 116 3.59 9.40 -1.31
C LEU A 116 4.10 9.44 0.13
N ARG A 117 3.24 9.86 1.05
CA ARG A 117 3.57 9.87 2.48
C ARG A 117 3.46 8.47 3.06
N GLU A 118 4.44 8.13 3.88
CA GLU A 118 4.39 6.95 4.73
C GLU A 118 4.83 7.31 6.14
N THR A 119 3.99 6.96 7.12
CA THR A 119 4.23 7.13 8.54
C THR A 119 3.76 5.88 9.29
N ALA A 120 3.95 5.83 10.61
CA ALA A 120 3.44 4.74 11.45
C ALA A 120 1.90 4.57 11.35
N LEU A 121 1.14 5.64 11.08
CA LEU A 121 -0.32 5.63 11.05
C LEU A 121 -0.92 5.74 9.64
N PHE A 122 -0.08 5.99 8.62
CA PHE A 122 -0.57 6.40 7.31
C PHE A 122 0.37 5.95 6.19
N ASP A 123 -0.18 5.36 5.13
CA ASP A 123 0.59 4.86 4.00
C ASP A 123 -0.16 5.13 2.69
N GLU A 124 0.19 6.20 1.98
CA GLU A 124 -0.47 6.60 0.74
C GLU A 124 -0.23 5.64 -0.43
N ARG A 125 0.71 4.70 -0.31
CA ARG A 125 0.84 3.60 -1.28
C ARG A 125 -0.39 2.70 -1.29
N ARG A 126 -1.14 2.68 -0.17
CA ARG A 126 -2.41 1.94 -0.02
C ARG A 126 -3.62 2.72 -0.54
N ASP A 127 -3.52 4.03 -0.73
CA ASP A 127 -4.59 4.82 -1.37
C ASP A 127 -4.66 4.45 -2.86
N PRO A 128 -5.78 3.89 -3.36
CA PRO A 128 -5.86 3.41 -4.74
C PRO A 128 -5.62 4.49 -5.78
N LEU A 129 -6.07 5.71 -5.53
CA LEU A 129 -5.91 6.81 -6.49
C LEU A 129 -4.49 7.37 -6.46
N LYS A 130 -3.96 7.63 -5.28
CA LYS A 130 -2.59 8.17 -5.13
C LYS A 130 -1.54 7.17 -5.59
N SER A 131 -1.70 5.89 -5.23
CA SER A 131 -0.78 4.86 -5.71
C SER A 131 -0.86 4.66 -7.22
N SER A 132 -2.04 4.81 -7.83
CA SER A 132 -2.18 4.77 -9.30
C SER A 132 -1.50 5.96 -9.97
N GLU A 133 -1.63 7.18 -9.42
CA GLU A 133 -0.89 8.35 -9.91
C GLU A 133 0.62 8.10 -9.87
N ALA A 134 1.15 7.68 -8.73
CA ALA A 134 2.57 7.40 -8.57
C ALA A 134 3.07 6.25 -9.48
N ALA A 135 2.29 5.17 -9.60
CA ALA A 135 2.63 4.05 -10.45
C ALA A 135 2.63 4.43 -11.94
N CYS A 136 1.64 5.21 -12.38
CA CYS A 136 1.59 5.67 -13.77
C CYS A 136 2.75 6.64 -14.10
N GLN A 137 3.11 7.54 -13.18
CA GLN A 137 4.32 8.37 -13.34
C GLN A 137 5.58 7.51 -13.44
N TYR A 138 5.70 6.50 -12.58
CA TYR A 138 6.85 5.60 -12.60
C TYR A 138 6.93 4.79 -13.88
N LEU A 139 5.80 4.24 -14.37
CA LEU A 139 5.73 3.53 -15.64
C LEU A 139 6.11 4.45 -16.82
N HIS A 140 5.63 5.69 -16.82
CA HIS A 140 6.01 6.70 -17.80
C HIS A 140 7.52 6.96 -17.79
N ASP A 141 8.13 7.21 -16.61
CA ASP A 141 9.58 7.41 -16.48
C ASP A 141 10.37 6.19 -16.96
N LEU A 142 9.93 4.98 -16.60
CA LEU A 142 10.57 3.74 -17.06
C LEU A 142 10.47 3.58 -18.59
N TYR A 143 9.34 3.96 -19.18
CA TYR A 143 9.18 3.90 -20.63
C TYR A 143 10.14 4.87 -21.35
N HIS A 144 10.38 6.05 -20.78
CA HIS A 144 11.39 6.97 -21.31
C HIS A 144 12.82 6.42 -21.23
N ILE A 145 13.10 5.55 -20.27
CA ILE A 145 14.41 4.89 -20.13
C ILE A 145 14.57 3.75 -21.12
N TYR A 146 13.57 2.89 -21.22
CA TYR A 146 13.71 1.61 -21.94
C TYR A 146 13.08 1.58 -23.33
N GLY A 147 12.06 2.39 -23.60
CA GLY A 147 11.32 2.41 -24.88
C GLY A 147 10.58 1.10 -25.23
N ASP A 148 10.51 0.17 -24.30
CA ASP A 148 10.01 -1.20 -24.49
C ASP A 148 9.18 -1.63 -23.29
N TRP A 149 7.93 -1.97 -23.50
CA TRP A 149 7.00 -2.29 -22.43
C TRP A 149 7.34 -3.57 -21.67
N LEU A 150 7.97 -4.56 -22.29
CA LEU A 150 8.42 -5.76 -21.59
C LEU A 150 9.50 -5.43 -20.56
N LYS A 151 10.47 -4.60 -20.95
CA LYS A 151 11.50 -4.08 -20.04
C LYS A 151 10.88 -3.20 -18.97
N VAL A 152 9.88 -2.37 -19.30
CA VAL A 152 9.18 -1.51 -18.35
C VAL A 152 8.45 -2.32 -17.29
N ILE A 153 7.66 -3.34 -17.69
CA ILE A 153 6.93 -4.23 -16.76
C ILE A 153 7.91 -4.96 -15.83
N THR A 154 9.02 -5.45 -16.41
CA THR A 154 10.08 -6.09 -15.62
C THR A 154 10.71 -5.11 -14.64
N ALA A 155 11.18 -3.93 -15.12
CA ALA A 155 11.83 -2.92 -14.28
C ALA A 155 10.90 -2.35 -13.20
N PHE A 156 9.60 -2.28 -13.46
CA PHE A 156 8.62 -1.82 -12.47
C PHE A 156 8.64 -2.69 -11.20
N ARG A 157 8.89 -3.98 -11.33
CA ARG A 157 8.88 -4.93 -10.20
C ARG A 157 10.26 -5.21 -9.62
N ILE A 158 11.25 -5.54 -10.47
CA ILE A 158 12.61 -5.89 -9.99
C ILE A 158 13.50 -4.67 -9.79
N GLY A 159 13.05 -3.51 -10.25
CA GLY A 159 13.79 -2.25 -10.23
C GLY A 159 14.75 -2.08 -11.42
N PRO A 160 14.96 -0.83 -11.88
CA PRO A 160 15.80 -0.52 -13.05
C PRO A 160 17.28 -0.90 -12.83
N ILE A 161 17.78 -0.80 -11.61
CA ILE A 161 19.16 -1.18 -11.29
C ILE A 161 19.38 -2.67 -11.57
N ARG A 162 18.48 -3.53 -11.13
CA ARG A 162 18.61 -4.97 -11.33
C ARG A 162 18.47 -5.33 -12.81
N LEU A 163 17.49 -4.76 -13.52
CA LEU A 163 17.34 -5.00 -14.95
C LEU A 163 18.58 -4.56 -15.73
N ASN A 164 19.16 -3.40 -15.41
CA ASN A 164 20.37 -2.93 -16.05
C ASN A 164 21.59 -3.83 -15.77
N GLN A 165 21.67 -4.45 -14.59
CA GLN A 165 22.70 -5.45 -14.30
C GLN A 165 22.57 -6.68 -15.21
N VAL A 166 21.34 -7.15 -15.46
CA VAL A 166 21.09 -8.28 -16.37
C VAL A 166 21.51 -7.91 -17.79
N ILE A 167 21.06 -6.75 -18.29
CA ILE A 167 21.41 -6.23 -19.63
C ILE A 167 22.93 -6.09 -19.79
N HIS A 168 23.60 -5.57 -18.76
CA HIS A 168 25.06 -5.43 -18.78
C HIS A 168 25.77 -6.80 -18.82
N GLY A 169 25.24 -7.80 -18.09
CA GLY A 169 25.73 -9.18 -18.14
C GLY A 169 25.60 -9.83 -19.53
N LEU A 170 24.66 -9.34 -20.35
CA LEU A 170 24.46 -9.75 -21.74
C LEU A 170 25.25 -8.87 -22.75
N ASN A 171 26.28 -8.17 -22.30
CA ASN A 171 27.07 -7.24 -23.14
C ASN A 171 26.23 -6.15 -23.82
N GLY A 172 25.13 -5.73 -23.20
CA GLY A 172 24.24 -4.69 -23.71
C GLY A 172 23.21 -5.19 -24.76
N ASP A 173 23.03 -6.50 -24.86
CA ASP A 173 21.95 -7.05 -25.70
C ASP A 173 20.59 -6.62 -25.16
N LEU A 174 19.79 -6.03 -26.03
CA LEU A 174 18.47 -5.46 -25.71
C LEU A 174 17.30 -6.33 -26.19
N ASP A 175 17.56 -7.51 -26.78
CA ASP A 175 16.51 -8.47 -27.11
C ASP A 175 15.87 -8.98 -25.82
N PHE A 176 14.56 -8.81 -25.70
CA PHE A 176 13.87 -9.18 -24.46
C PHE A 176 13.86 -10.69 -24.21
N ASN A 177 13.90 -11.53 -25.24
CA ASN A 177 13.99 -12.98 -25.05
C ASN A 177 15.29 -13.36 -24.32
N HIS A 178 16.43 -12.79 -24.74
CA HIS A 178 17.71 -13.03 -24.07
C HIS A 178 17.73 -12.47 -22.65
N ILE A 179 17.13 -11.27 -22.46
CA ILE A 179 16.97 -10.69 -21.11
C ILE A 179 16.13 -11.61 -20.22
N TYR A 180 14.99 -12.07 -20.73
CA TYR A 180 14.07 -12.97 -20.01
C TYR A 180 14.76 -14.27 -19.60
N ASP A 181 15.54 -14.87 -20.49
CA ASP A 181 16.28 -16.12 -20.21
C ASP A 181 17.38 -15.91 -19.15
N ALA A 182 17.93 -14.72 -19.05
CA ALA A 182 18.96 -14.36 -18.05
C ALA A 182 18.38 -13.91 -16.69
N LEU A 183 17.05 -13.70 -16.59
CA LEU A 183 16.38 -13.41 -15.33
C LEU A 183 16.23 -14.67 -14.47
N GLU A 184 16.32 -14.50 -13.15
CA GLU A 184 15.96 -15.56 -12.22
C GLU A 184 14.45 -15.88 -12.31
N PRO A 185 14.01 -17.11 -11.97
CA PRO A 185 12.61 -17.51 -12.09
C PRO A 185 11.63 -16.54 -11.46
N GLU A 186 11.92 -16.01 -10.27
CA GLU A 186 11.08 -15.06 -9.56
C GLU A 186 11.02 -13.69 -10.26
N GLU A 187 12.09 -13.33 -10.96
CA GLU A 187 12.20 -12.07 -11.72
C GLU A 187 11.42 -12.12 -13.05
N ARG A 188 11.08 -13.32 -13.55
CA ARG A 188 10.24 -13.53 -14.74
C ARG A 188 8.74 -13.38 -14.45
N LEU A 189 8.33 -13.66 -13.21
CA LEU A 189 6.92 -13.65 -12.78
C LEU A 189 6.15 -12.38 -13.16
N PRO A 190 6.70 -11.15 -13.07
CA PRO A 190 5.97 -9.94 -13.44
C PRO A 190 5.41 -9.96 -14.85
N VAL A 191 6.19 -10.43 -15.81
CA VAL A 191 5.79 -10.52 -17.23
C VAL A 191 4.78 -11.65 -17.42
N ILE A 192 5.04 -12.82 -16.85
CA ILE A 192 4.13 -13.98 -16.92
C ILE A 192 2.76 -13.60 -16.36
N GLN A 193 2.74 -13.04 -15.17
CA GLN A 193 1.50 -12.65 -14.47
C GLN A 193 0.76 -11.51 -15.19
N PHE A 194 1.47 -10.56 -15.77
CA PHE A 194 0.88 -9.51 -16.59
C PHE A 194 0.13 -10.09 -17.78
N TYR A 195 0.74 -11.01 -18.52
CA TYR A 195 0.09 -11.63 -19.69
C TYR A 195 -1.09 -12.53 -19.30
N ALA A 196 -0.95 -13.27 -18.21
CA ALA A 196 -2.06 -14.07 -17.69
C ALA A 196 -3.25 -13.17 -17.30
N ALA A 197 -3.00 -12.09 -16.57
CA ALA A 197 -4.01 -11.10 -16.19
C ALA A 197 -4.66 -10.45 -17.42
N LEU A 198 -3.85 -10.02 -18.39
CA LEU A 198 -4.31 -9.41 -19.62
C LEU A 198 -5.23 -10.36 -20.40
N ILE A 199 -4.81 -11.60 -20.62
CA ILE A 199 -5.59 -12.58 -21.38
C ILE A 199 -6.88 -12.94 -20.65
N VAL A 200 -6.78 -13.30 -19.37
CA VAL A 200 -7.91 -13.84 -18.61
C VAL A 200 -8.93 -12.75 -18.27
N LEU A 201 -8.49 -11.61 -17.74
CA LEU A 201 -9.40 -10.56 -17.29
C LEU A 201 -9.98 -9.74 -18.45
N HIS A 202 -9.21 -9.50 -19.52
CA HIS A 202 -9.74 -8.82 -20.71
C HIS A 202 -10.81 -9.66 -21.42
N HIS A 203 -10.67 -10.98 -21.41
CA HIS A 203 -11.64 -11.90 -22.00
C HIS A 203 -12.54 -12.60 -20.96
N ALA A 204 -12.63 -12.07 -19.75
CA ALA A 204 -13.33 -12.71 -18.63
C ALA A 204 -14.75 -13.16 -18.97
N LYS A 205 -15.51 -12.33 -19.70
CA LYS A 205 -16.86 -12.66 -20.15
C LYS A 205 -16.87 -13.85 -21.11
N GLN A 206 -15.89 -13.97 -22.00
CA GLN A 206 -15.77 -15.08 -22.95
C GLN A 206 -15.44 -16.39 -22.26
N TYR A 207 -14.64 -16.31 -21.17
CA TYR A 207 -14.32 -17.45 -20.31
C TYR A 207 -15.41 -17.77 -19.27
N GLY A 208 -16.52 -17.02 -19.26
CA GLY A 208 -17.60 -17.23 -18.31
C GLY A 208 -17.29 -16.81 -16.88
N ILE A 209 -16.22 -16.06 -16.66
CA ILE A 209 -15.81 -15.57 -15.34
C ILE A 209 -16.80 -14.49 -14.89
N LYS A 210 -17.41 -14.72 -13.74
CA LYS A 210 -18.30 -13.74 -13.10
C LYS A 210 -17.48 -12.91 -12.13
N PRO A 211 -17.64 -11.56 -12.12
CA PRO A 211 -16.96 -10.73 -11.15
C PRO A 211 -17.50 -11.03 -9.73
N PHE A 212 -16.61 -11.22 -8.78
CA PHE A 212 -17.00 -11.21 -7.38
C PHE A 212 -17.52 -9.81 -7.04
N LYS A 213 -18.68 -9.73 -6.41
CA LYS A 213 -19.22 -8.44 -5.97
C LYS A 213 -18.33 -7.89 -4.86
N VAL A 214 -17.51 -6.91 -5.22
CA VAL A 214 -16.71 -6.18 -4.23
C VAL A 214 -17.67 -5.40 -3.35
N GLU A 215 -17.67 -5.65 -2.04
CA GLU A 215 -18.46 -4.89 -1.06
C GLU A 215 -17.86 -3.49 -0.87
N MET A 216 -17.79 -2.73 -1.95
CA MET A 216 -17.40 -1.33 -1.92
C MET A 216 -18.63 -0.46 -2.17
N GLN A 217 -18.71 0.65 -1.49
CA GLN A 217 -19.83 1.57 -1.62
C GLN A 217 -19.82 2.24 -2.99
N ASP A 218 -20.95 2.18 -3.70
CA ASP A 218 -21.09 2.77 -5.05
C ASP A 218 -20.96 4.31 -5.04
N ALA A 219 -21.32 4.94 -3.95
CA ALA A 219 -21.22 6.38 -3.79
C ALA A 219 -20.47 6.74 -2.51
N VAL A 220 -19.37 7.46 -2.67
CA VAL A 220 -18.45 7.84 -1.61
C VAL A 220 -18.27 9.36 -1.59
N VAL A 221 -18.27 9.95 -0.42
CA VAL A 221 -17.90 11.35 -0.22
C VAL A 221 -16.56 11.46 0.49
N VAL A 222 -15.81 12.49 0.17
CA VAL A 222 -14.56 12.83 0.83
C VAL A 222 -14.83 13.94 1.83
N GLU A 223 -14.55 13.69 3.08
CA GLU A 223 -14.68 14.63 4.18
C GLU A 223 -13.31 14.99 4.74
N SER A 224 -13.23 16.17 5.36
CA SER A 224 -12.00 16.66 5.98
C SER A 224 -12.22 16.90 7.46
N VAL A 225 -11.27 16.47 8.28
CA VAL A 225 -11.33 16.68 9.72
C VAL A 225 -10.03 17.29 10.25
N PRO A 226 -10.10 18.35 11.07
CA PRO A 226 -8.93 19.07 11.60
C PRO A 226 -8.44 18.51 12.95
N THR A 227 -8.72 17.25 13.22
CA THR A 227 -8.32 16.56 14.45
C THR A 227 -8.21 15.07 14.19
N VAL A 228 -7.66 14.32 15.16
CA VAL A 228 -7.75 12.84 15.12
C VAL A 228 -9.20 12.42 15.28
N LEU A 229 -9.68 11.54 14.41
CA LEU A 229 -11.05 11.03 14.47
C LEU A 229 -11.05 9.50 14.46
N PRO A 230 -11.23 8.85 15.64
CA PRO A 230 -11.31 7.38 15.70
C PRO A 230 -12.53 6.86 14.94
N PHE A 231 -12.37 5.77 14.21
CA PHE A 231 -13.46 5.10 13.49
C PHE A 231 -14.58 4.65 14.43
N LYS A 232 -14.23 4.26 15.66
CA LYS A 232 -15.22 3.94 16.69
C LYS A 232 -16.17 5.11 16.95
N VAL A 233 -15.67 6.33 16.98
CA VAL A 233 -16.49 7.54 17.18
C VAL A 233 -17.44 7.76 16.00
N LEU A 234 -16.96 7.55 14.76
CA LEU A 234 -17.82 7.58 13.56
C LEU A 234 -18.88 6.48 13.60
N ASN A 235 -18.50 5.27 13.98
CA ASN A 235 -19.45 4.15 14.09
C ASN A 235 -20.54 4.44 15.13
N GLU A 236 -20.19 4.87 16.35
CA GLU A 236 -21.13 5.10 17.45
C GLU A 236 -22.05 6.32 17.22
N ASN A 237 -21.56 7.35 16.54
CA ASN A 237 -22.30 8.61 16.40
C ASN A 237 -22.93 8.81 15.03
N VAL A 238 -22.31 8.29 13.97
CA VAL A 238 -22.79 8.45 12.59
C VAL A 238 -23.46 7.16 12.08
N GLY A 239 -23.06 6.01 12.64
CA GLY A 239 -23.60 4.70 12.29
C GLY A 239 -22.85 3.98 11.16
N VAL A 240 -21.72 4.54 10.67
CA VAL A 240 -20.91 3.92 9.60
C VAL A 240 -20.24 2.64 10.12
N GLY A 241 -20.32 1.56 9.36
CA GLY A 241 -19.65 0.29 9.69
C GLY A 241 -18.12 0.45 9.74
N LEU A 242 -17.47 -0.22 10.71
CA LEU A 242 -16.00 -0.19 10.80
C LEU A 242 -15.35 -0.83 9.56
N SER A 243 -15.97 -1.88 9.00
CA SER A 243 -15.55 -2.51 7.74
C SER A 243 -15.55 -1.53 6.58
N ASP A 244 -16.62 -0.72 6.45
CA ASP A 244 -16.75 0.27 5.39
C ASP A 244 -15.67 1.36 5.53
N LEU A 245 -15.48 1.87 6.74
CA LEU A 245 -14.44 2.88 7.01
C LEU A 245 -13.05 2.35 6.69
N ARG A 246 -12.74 1.11 7.04
CA ARG A 246 -11.46 0.47 6.72
C ARG A 246 -11.29 0.24 5.22
N SER A 247 -12.32 -0.24 4.53
CA SER A 247 -12.27 -0.55 3.10
C SER A 247 -12.13 0.73 2.26
N LEU A 248 -12.82 1.78 2.66
CA LEU A 248 -12.76 3.09 1.96
C LEU A 248 -11.48 3.87 2.24
N ASN A 249 -10.79 3.61 3.36
CA ASN A 249 -9.60 4.34 3.79
C ASN A 249 -8.43 3.37 4.06
N PRO A 250 -7.98 2.61 3.06
CA PRO A 250 -6.94 1.61 3.25
C PRO A 250 -5.57 2.19 3.59
N GLU A 251 -5.36 3.48 3.34
CA GLU A 251 -4.16 4.24 3.68
C GLU A 251 -3.96 4.42 5.19
N PHE A 252 -5.02 4.34 5.98
CA PHE A 252 -4.89 4.41 7.44
C PHE A 252 -4.45 3.05 8.00
N ARG A 253 -3.37 3.06 8.77
CA ARG A 253 -2.81 1.87 9.42
C ARG A 253 -3.47 1.55 10.75
N ALA A 254 -4.25 2.49 11.28
CA ALA A 254 -5.05 2.34 12.49
C ALA A 254 -6.50 2.75 12.23
N ASP A 255 -7.42 2.30 13.08
CA ASP A 255 -8.85 2.63 12.99
C ASP A 255 -9.12 4.09 13.38
N MET A 256 -8.46 5.01 12.72
CA MET A 256 -8.63 6.45 12.93
C MET A 256 -8.21 7.27 11.71
N VAL A 257 -8.82 8.42 11.55
CA VAL A 257 -8.29 9.49 10.68
C VAL A 257 -7.20 10.20 11.47
N PRO A 258 -5.94 10.20 11.03
CA PRO A 258 -4.85 10.87 11.74
C PRO A 258 -4.90 12.39 11.52
N TYR A 259 -4.21 13.14 12.38
CA TYR A 259 -3.99 14.57 12.22
C TYR A 259 -2.50 14.89 12.19
N PHE A 260 -2.06 15.60 11.13
CA PHE A 260 -0.65 15.90 10.89
C PHE A 260 -0.34 17.41 10.97
N GLY A 261 -1.10 18.16 11.77
CA GLY A 261 -1.03 19.63 11.82
C GLY A 261 -1.86 20.31 10.73
N THR A 262 -2.36 19.55 9.77
CA THR A 262 -3.30 19.98 8.72
C THR A 262 -4.49 19.04 8.69
N PRO A 263 -5.69 19.50 8.27
CA PRO A 263 -6.85 18.64 8.14
C PRO A 263 -6.54 17.42 7.26
N CYS A 264 -6.99 16.24 7.70
CA CYS A 264 -6.82 15.01 6.96
C CYS A 264 -8.16 14.62 6.30
N ASN A 265 -8.08 14.23 5.05
CA ASN A 265 -9.24 13.74 4.31
C ASN A 265 -9.47 12.26 4.62
N PHE A 266 -10.74 11.88 4.67
CA PHE A 266 -11.17 10.49 4.77
C PHE A 266 -12.43 10.28 3.94
N ARG A 267 -12.75 9.03 3.63
CA ARG A 267 -13.88 8.66 2.80
C ARG A 267 -14.95 7.99 3.67
N LEU A 268 -16.21 8.32 3.41
CA LEU A 268 -17.35 7.63 3.98
C LEU A 268 -18.44 7.42 2.91
N PRO A 269 -19.31 6.40 3.10
CA PRO A 269 -20.43 6.20 2.18
C PRO A 269 -21.33 7.43 2.14
N SER A 270 -21.78 7.85 0.96
CA SER A 270 -22.57 9.06 0.75
C SER A 270 -23.87 9.09 1.57
N ALA A 271 -24.45 7.92 1.86
CA ALA A 271 -25.63 7.77 2.71
C ALA A 271 -25.46 8.36 4.12
N TYR A 272 -24.22 8.45 4.61
CA TYR A 272 -23.91 8.98 5.94
C TYR A 272 -23.40 10.42 5.93
N ALA A 273 -23.24 11.05 4.75
CA ALA A 273 -22.67 12.38 4.63
C ALA A 273 -23.45 13.44 5.39
N SER A 274 -24.80 13.47 5.24
CA SER A 274 -25.66 14.43 5.93
C SER A 274 -25.65 14.24 7.45
N ILE A 275 -25.60 12.99 7.92
CA ILE A 275 -25.53 12.69 9.36
C ILE A 275 -24.17 13.15 9.91
N TYR A 276 -23.08 12.86 9.19
CA TYR A 276 -21.76 13.34 9.58
C TYR A 276 -21.70 14.87 9.65
N GLN A 277 -22.15 15.56 8.61
CA GLN A 277 -22.14 17.03 8.58
C GLN A 277 -22.94 17.64 9.73
N SER A 278 -24.11 17.10 10.06
CA SER A 278 -24.92 17.58 11.20
C SER A 278 -24.26 17.39 12.56
N LYS A 279 -23.33 16.46 12.69
CA LYS A 279 -22.66 16.12 13.95
C LYS A 279 -21.19 16.54 14.01
N LYS A 280 -20.61 16.97 12.89
CA LYS A 280 -19.18 17.23 12.70
C LYS A 280 -18.60 18.13 13.81
N ASP A 281 -19.21 19.28 14.04
CA ASP A 281 -18.72 20.25 15.02
C ASP A 281 -18.81 19.70 16.45
N SER A 282 -19.90 19.00 16.76
CA SER A 282 -20.08 18.35 18.06
C SER A 282 -19.05 17.24 18.28
N LEU A 283 -18.73 16.45 17.26
CA LEU A 283 -17.69 15.41 17.32
C LEU A 283 -16.31 16.00 17.51
N ILE A 284 -15.98 17.07 16.77
CA ILE A 284 -14.69 17.76 16.90
C ILE A 284 -14.55 18.36 18.30
N TYR A 285 -15.61 19.04 18.79
CA TYR A 285 -15.64 19.62 20.14
C TYR A 285 -15.51 18.55 21.23
N TRP A 286 -16.24 17.42 21.08
CA TRP A 286 -16.23 16.33 22.06
C TRP A 286 -14.85 15.65 22.15
N ILE A 287 -14.20 15.39 20.99
CA ILE A 287 -12.85 14.82 20.94
C ILE A 287 -11.85 15.76 21.60
N GLY A 288 -11.92 17.06 21.31
CA GLY A 288 -11.03 18.07 21.87
C GLY A 288 -11.14 18.19 23.39
N ASN A 289 -12.35 18.03 23.97
CA ASN A 289 -12.58 18.25 25.40
C ASN A 289 -12.48 16.99 26.28
N LYS A 290 -12.83 15.79 25.74
CA LYS A 290 -12.84 14.57 26.56
C LYS A 290 -11.52 13.83 26.61
N GLN A 291 -10.64 14.02 25.63
CA GLN A 291 -9.43 13.21 25.57
C GLN A 291 -8.16 13.94 25.97
N GLY A 292 -8.19 15.24 26.17
CA GLY A 292 -6.93 15.99 26.33
C GLY A 292 -5.98 15.77 25.14
N PHE A 293 -6.52 15.33 23.99
CA PHE A 293 -5.85 14.54 22.98
C PHE A 293 -5.94 15.23 21.64
N ILE A 294 -4.92 15.90 21.26
CA ILE A 294 -4.70 16.24 19.87
C ILE A 294 -3.24 15.88 19.54
N PRO A 295 -2.98 14.74 18.85
CA PRO A 295 -1.66 14.52 18.33
C PRO A 295 -1.43 15.46 17.16
N ILE A 296 -0.59 16.47 17.32
CA ILE A 296 0.11 17.03 16.16
C ILE A 296 1.24 16.05 15.85
N ILE A 297 1.05 15.25 14.84
CA ILE A 297 2.16 14.59 14.19
C ILE A 297 2.73 15.61 13.21
N LYS A 298 3.64 16.46 13.68
CA LYS A 298 4.59 17.10 12.76
C LYS A 298 5.36 15.97 12.09
N THR A 299 5.57 16.07 10.81
CA THR A 299 6.15 15.07 9.92
C THR A 299 7.51 14.50 10.38
N ASP A 300 8.11 15.02 11.44
CA ASP A 300 9.41 14.60 11.94
C ASP A 300 9.51 14.42 13.47
N THR A 301 8.43 14.61 14.26
CA THR A 301 8.58 14.49 15.73
C THR A 301 7.28 14.07 16.41
N ILE A 302 7.26 12.92 17.06
CA ILE A 302 6.22 12.50 18.00
C ILE A 302 6.74 12.81 19.40
N ALA A 303 6.12 13.77 20.10
CA ALA A 303 6.37 13.97 21.52
C ALA A 303 5.33 13.15 22.32
N VAL A 304 5.78 12.18 23.08
CA VAL A 304 4.97 11.44 24.06
C VAL A 304 5.25 12.03 25.42
N VAL A 305 4.23 12.59 26.06
CA VAL A 305 4.30 13.02 27.45
C VAL A 305 3.67 11.93 28.30
N GLU A 306 4.46 11.34 29.21
CA GLU A 306 3.98 10.34 30.16
C GLU A 306 3.20 11.03 31.29
N GLY A 307 1.95 10.63 31.46
CA GLY A 307 1.15 10.86 32.67
C GLY A 307 0.27 9.62 32.88
N ASP A 308 0.18 9.22 34.12
CA ASP A 308 -0.42 8.00 34.66
C ASP A 308 -1.55 7.39 33.83
N SER A 309 -1.32 6.18 33.29
CA SER A 309 -2.29 5.25 32.68
C SER A 309 -3.06 5.70 31.43
N SER A 310 -2.74 6.83 30.81
CA SER A 310 -3.31 7.28 29.54
C SER A 310 -2.25 7.96 28.66
N ILE A 311 -2.27 7.65 27.35
CA ILE A 311 -1.38 8.28 26.38
C ILE A 311 -1.92 9.71 26.13
N ASN A 312 -1.27 10.73 26.68
CA ASN A 312 -1.58 12.12 26.40
C ASN A 312 -0.71 12.62 25.25
N LEU A 313 -1.33 12.99 24.14
CA LEU A 313 -0.69 13.66 23.01
C LEU A 313 -0.94 15.18 23.12
N VAL A 314 0.10 15.99 23.25
CA VAL A 314 0.02 17.44 23.39
C VAL A 314 0.21 18.13 22.02
N VAL A 315 -0.73 19.02 21.70
CA VAL A 315 -0.66 19.89 20.51
C VAL A 315 0.02 21.21 20.89
N ALA A 316 1.09 21.57 20.20
CA ALA A 316 1.58 22.95 20.23
C ALA A 316 0.77 23.78 19.24
N ARG A 317 0.03 24.78 19.70
CA ARG A 317 -0.60 25.81 18.84
C ARG A 317 0.49 26.72 18.29
N GLY A 318 0.56 26.84 16.98
CA GLY A 318 1.26 27.94 16.33
C GLY A 318 0.57 29.26 16.63
N ASP A 319 1.38 30.27 16.91
CA ASP A 319 0.99 31.63 17.21
C ASP A 319 -0.11 32.18 16.26
N GLN A 320 -1.27 32.43 16.80
CA GLN A 320 -2.12 33.54 16.37
C GLN A 320 -2.54 34.31 17.62
N SER A 321 -2.01 35.50 17.74
CA SER A 321 -2.40 36.49 18.75
C SER A 321 -3.86 36.88 18.54
N VAL A 322 -4.74 36.36 19.38
CA VAL A 322 -6.05 36.95 19.61
C VAL A 322 -5.93 37.82 20.86
N THR A 323 -5.95 39.10 20.66
CA THR A 323 -6.08 40.09 21.72
C THR A 323 -7.52 40.07 22.18
N ASP A 324 -7.81 39.40 23.27
CA ASP A 324 -9.04 39.62 24.04
C ASP A 324 -8.80 40.77 25.02
N SER A 325 -9.67 41.76 24.94
CA SER A 325 -9.71 42.92 25.81
C SER A 325 -10.26 42.62 27.21
N ALA A 326 -9.51 41.85 27.99
CA ALA A 326 -9.68 41.80 29.43
C ALA A 326 -8.34 41.42 30.05
N GLY A 327 -7.67 42.38 30.61
CA GLY A 327 -6.28 42.33 31.10
C GLY A 327 -5.98 41.36 32.26
N VAL A 328 -5.95 40.05 31.93
CA VAL A 328 -5.33 39.03 32.77
C VAL A 328 -4.45 38.20 31.89
N THR A 329 -3.19 38.49 31.80
CA THR A 329 -2.14 37.62 31.23
C THR A 329 -1.98 36.39 32.12
N PRO A 330 -2.25 35.17 31.57
CA PRO A 330 -1.80 33.95 32.26
C PRO A 330 -0.26 33.93 32.27
N PRO A 331 0.36 33.38 33.33
CA PRO A 331 1.81 33.32 33.38
C PRO A 331 2.37 32.53 32.20
N VAL A 332 3.19 33.20 31.42
CA VAL A 332 3.98 32.58 30.35
C VAL A 332 4.92 31.55 31.00
N PRO A 333 4.87 30.27 30.66
CA PRO A 333 5.90 29.33 31.07
C PRO A 333 7.22 29.80 30.46
N LYS A 334 8.11 30.29 31.31
CA LYS A 334 9.50 30.57 30.91
C LYS A 334 10.19 29.25 30.54
N THR A 335 10.87 29.33 29.41
CA THR A 335 11.81 28.34 28.88
C THR A 335 11.23 27.40 27.84
N ILE A 336 11.23 27.87 26.60
CA ILE A 336 11.38 26.96 25.48
C ILE A 336 12.82 26.42 25.57
N LEU A 337 12.98 25.26 26.18
CA LEU A 337 14.18 24.47 26.00
C LEU A 337 14.11 24.01 24.53
N THR A 338 14.88 24.63 23.66
CA THR A 338 15.31 24.02 22.41
C THR A 338 16.03 22.73 22.77
N THR A 339 15.32 21.62 22.74
CA THR A 339 15.94 20.31 22.84
C THR A 339 16.98 20.20 21.72
N PRO A 340 18.22 19.81 22.01
CA PRO A 340 19.20 19.49 20.99
C PRO A 340 18.58 18.45 20.06
N ALA A 341 18.86 18.54 18.75
CA ALA A 341 18.40 17.58 17.74
C ALA A 341 18.49 16.17 18.34
N ASP A 342 17.34 15.45 18.39
CA ASP A 342 17.18 14.23 19.17
C ASP A 342 18.33 13.26 18.84
N LYS A 343 19.20 13.04 19.81
CA LYS A 343 20.38 12.21 19.66
C LYS A 343 19.92 10.78 19.37
N LYS A 344 20.33 10.22 18.23
CA LYS A 344 20.08 8.81 17.95
C LYS A 344 21.03 7.93 18.78
N ILE A 345 20.51 6.82 19.27
CA ILE A 345 21.24 5.83 20.07
C ILE A 345 21.01 4.43 19.53
N TRP A 346 21.92 3.52 19.85
CA TRP A 346 21.74 2.11 19.58
C TRP A 346 20.90 1.46 20.67
N VAL A 347 19.84 0.71 20.26
CA VAL A 347 19.09 -0.19 21.14
C VAL A 347 19.25 -1.61 20.63
N TYR A 348 19.16 -2.59 21.53
CA TYR A 348 19.32 -4.01 21.20
C TYR A 348 18.00 -4.75 21.39
N TYR A 349 17.69 -5.60 20.44
CA TYR A 349 16.49 -6.41 20.43
C TYR A 349 16.84 -7.88 20.19
N ARG A 350 16.22 -8.81 20.92
CA ARG A 350 16.41 -10.25 20.74
C ARG A 350 15.31 -10.83 19.88
N VAL A 351 15.69 -11.38 18.74
CA VAL A 351 14.75 -11.98 17.78
C VAL A 351 13.97 -13.12 18.42
N LYS A 352 12.65 -13.11 18.27
CA LYS A 352 11.74 -14.15 18.72
C LYS A 352 11.16 -14.92 17.55
N SER A 353 10.61 -16.11 17.83
CA SER A 353 9.89 -16.89 16.81
C SER A 353 8.75 -16.08 16.20
N GLY A 354 8.71 -16.03 14.86
CA GLY A 354 7.72 -15.26 14.11
C GLY A 354 8.04 -13.77 13.87
N ASP A 355 9.22 -13.29 14.34
CA ASP A 355 9.71 -11.97 13.95
C ASP A 355 10.22 -12.01 12.50
N ALA A 356 9.89 -10.99 11.71
CA ALA A 356 10.34 -10.81 10.33
C ALA A 356 11.10 -9.48 10.18
N VAL A 357 12.02 -9.42 9.22
CA VAL A 357 12.81 -8.21 8.92
C VAL A 357 11.90 -6.99 8.77
N TYR A 358 10.83 -7.12 7.99
CA TYR A 358 9.92 -6.02 7.70
C TYR A 358 9.13 -5.56 8.92
N THR A 359 8.58 -6.52 9.69
CA THR A 359 7.86 -6.21 10.93
C THR A 359 8.74 -5.46 11.93
N LEU A 360 10.00 -5.92 12.10
CA LEU A 360 10.93 -5.23 13.00
C LEU A 360 11.38 -3.88 12.44
N SER A 361 11.55 -3.75 11.12
CA SER A 361 11.89 -2.46 10.50
C SER A 361 10.80 -1.43 10.75
N ASP A 362 9.52 -1.80 10.60
CA ASP A 362 8.39 -0.93 10.87
C ASP A 362 8.31 -0.52 12.35
N ILE A 363 8.52 -1.47 13.25
CA ILE A 363 8.46 -1.22 14.70
C ILE A 363 9.60 -0.30 15.16
N PHE A 364 10.80 -0.44 14.57
CA PHE A 364 11.98 0.33 14.97
C PHE A 364 12.24 1.56 14.09
N ASP A 365 11.27 2.00 13.28
CA ASP A 365 11.34 3.18 12.41
C ASP A 365 12.61 3.19 11.53
N CYS A 366 12.93 2.06 10.91
CA CYS A 366 14.07 1.93 10.00
C CYS A 366 13.69 1.18 8.72
N THR A 367 14.50 1.31 7.66
CA THR A 367 14.27 0.49 6.46
C THR A 367 14.82 -0.92 6.63
N PRO A 368 14.28 -1.92 5.90
CA PRO A 368 14.82 -3.27 5.88
C PRO A 368 16.32 -3.32 5.55
N GLU A 369 16.76 -2.46 4.63
CA GLU A 369 18.16 -2.33 4.23
C GLU A 369 19.02 -1.78 5.37
N GLN A 370 18.51 -0.79 6.12
CA GLN A 370 19.19 -0.27 7.32
C GLN A 370 19.32 -1.36 8.38
N LEU A 371 18.24 -2.09 8.66
CA LEU A 371 18.27 -3.21 9.61
C LEU A 371 19.33 -4.23 9.19
N LYS A 372 19.30 -4.67 7.91
CA LYS A 372 20.25 -5.65 7.37
C LYS A 372 21.70 -5.15 7.44
N SER A 373 21.94 -3.90 7.02
CA SER A 373 23.28 -3.30 7.00
C SER A 373 23.87 -3.15 8.41
N TRP A 374 23.05 -2.71 9.36
CA TRP A 374 23.49 -2.55 10.75
C TRP A 374 23.83 -3.88 11.42
N ASN A 375 23.17 -4.98 11.01
CA ASN A 375 23.24 -6.27 11.66
C ASN A 375 23.94 -7.36 10.82
N ARG A 376 24.42 -7.03 9.62
CA ARG A 376 25.03 -7.99 8.67
C ARG A 376 24.09 -9.16 8.37
N VAL A 377 22.80 -8.90 8.27
CA VAL A 377 21.80 -9.91 7.92
C VAL A 377 21.72 -10.02 6.39
N SER A 378 21.93 -11.24 5.88
CA SER A 378 21.71 -11.57 4.47
C SER A 378 20.33 -12.21 4.30
N GLY A 379 19.58 -11.78 3.28
CA GLY A 379 18.20 -12.25 3.05
C GLY A 379 17.18 -11.68 4.04
N ASN A 380 16.03 -12.33 4.16
CA ASN A 380 14.91 -11.88 4.99
C ASN A 380 14.68 -12.74 6.25
N ASN A 381 15.44 -13.82 6.41
CA ASN A 381 15.30 -14.74 7.53
C ASN A 381 16.13 -14.26 8.73
N LEU A 382 15.46 -14.05 9.84
CA LEU A 382 16.08 -13.73 11.11
C LEU A 382 16.28 -14.98 11.95
N GLN A 383 17.49 -15.15 12.48
CA GLN A 383 17.77 -16.26 13.37
C GLN A 383 17.16 -15.99 14.76
N VAL A 384 16.27 -16.86 15.22
CA VAL A 384 15.65 -16.76 16.56
C VAL A 384 16.73 -16.77 17.63
N GLY A 385 16.64 -15.85 18.58
CA GLY A 385 17.64 -15.66 19.65
C GLY A 385 18.79 -14.72 19.26
N ALA A 386 18.95 -14.36 18.00
CA ALA A 386 19.96 -13.38 17.58
C ALA A 386 19.69 -12.00 18.20
N SER A 387 20.75 -11.27 18.53
CA SER A 387 20.66 -9.89 19.03
C SER A 387 20.84 -8.94 17.85
N LEU A 388 19.78 -8.19 17.53
CA LEU A 388 19.79 -7.14 16.51
C LEU A 388 19.97 -5.78 17.18
N LYS A 389 20.71 -4.88 16.54
CA LYS A 389 20.86 -3.48 16.96
C LYS A 389 20.11 -2.56 15.99
N PHE A 390 19.47 -1.54 16.57
CA PHE A 390 18.69 -0.53 15.85
C PHE A 390 19.14 0.86 16.26
N TYR A 391 19.31 1.76 15.27
CA TYR A 391 19.73 3.13 15.49
C TYR A 391 18.52 4.05 15.56
N VAL A 392 18.02 4.32 16.76
CA VAL A 392 16.74 4.95 17.05
C VAL A 392 16.89 6.23 17.86
N LEU A 393 15.84 7.06 17.89
CA LEU A 393 15.82 8.27 18.69
C LEU A 393 15.92 7.94 20.18
N ALA A 394 16.77 8.67 20.91
CA ALA A 394 17.00 8.47 22.34
C ALA A 394 15.72 8.65 23.16
N SER A 395 14.84 9.56 22.75
CA SER A 395 13.52 9.80 23.34
C SER A 395 12.61 8.57 23.31
N LYS A 396 12.76 7.69 22.33
CA LYS A 396 11.96 6.46 22.17
C LYS A 396 12.59 5.21 22.82
N LYS A 397 13.72 5.33 23.50
CA LYS A 397 14.45 4.18 24.10
C LYS A 397 13.56 3.31 24.98
N GLY A 398 12.77 3.91 25.87
CA GLY A 398 11.86 3.18 26.77
C GLY A 398 10.82 2.34 26.02
N TYR A 399 10.26 2.88 24.96
CA TYR A 399 9.31 2.17 24.09
C TYR A 399 9.97 0.92 23.48
N TYR A 400 11.12 1.08 22.84
CA TYR A 400 11.79 -0.05 22.18
C TYR A 400 12.26 -1.15 23.13
N LEU A 401 12.64 -0.79 24.36
CA LEU A 401 13.01 -1.78 25.38
C LEU A 401 11.79 -2.62 25.82
N LYS A 402 10.59 -2.04 25.89
CA LYS A 402 9.34 -2.78 26.21
C LYS A 402 8.99 -3.80 25.14
N LEU A 403 9.39 -3.62 23.87
CA LEU A 403 9.12 -4.57 22.79
C LEU A 403 9.72 -5.96 23.03
N ASN A 404 10.81 -6.06 23.80
CA ASN A 404 11.38 -7.34 24.18
C ASN A 404 10.45 -8.19 25.09
N SER A 405 9.48 -7.59 25.76
CA SER A 405 8.50 -8.29 26.61
C SER A 405 7.23 -8.71 25.85
N LEU A 406 6.96 -8.13 24.66
CA LEU A 406 5.75 -8.38 23.90
C LEU A 406 5.79 -9.72 23.15
N THR A 407 4.61 -10.34 22.98
CA THR A 407 4.43 -11.50 22.13
C THR A 407 4.48 -11.11 20.65
N THR A 408 4.69 -12.08 19.76
CA THR A 408 4.68 -11.84 18.30
C THR A 408 3.34 -11.29 17.81
N ALA A 409 2.21 -11.79 18.35
CA ALA A 409 0.88 -11.27 18.01
C ALA A 409 0.73 -9.79 18.42
N GLN A 410 1.15 -9.42 19.63
CA GLN A 410 1.11 -8.02 20.07
C GLN A 410 1.99 -7.10 19.22
N LYS A 411 3.14 -7.61 18.74
CA LYS A 411 4.01 -6.84 17.84
C LYS A 411 3.41 -6.69 16.44
N ARG A 412 2.74 -7.72 15.91
CA ARG A 412 2.02 -7.64 14.65
C ARG A 412 0.92 -6.58 14.70
N ASN A 413 0.15 -6.54 15.81
CA ASN A 413 -0.83 -5.47 16.03
C ASN A 413 -0.19 -4.08 16.04
N ILE A 414 0.99 -3.91 16.64
CA ILE A 414 1.73 -2.64 16.65
C ILE A 414 2.23 -2.30 15.23
N ALA A 415 2.71 -3.28 14.49
CA ALA A 415 3.15 -3.12 13.10
C ALA A 415 1.98 -3.02 12.10
N GLY A 416 0.73 -3.26 12.54
CA GLY A 416 -0.44 -3.29 11.67
C GLY A 416 -0.44 -4.48 10.70
N VAL A 417 0.17 -5.59 11.10
CA VAL A 417 0.29 -6.83 10.34
C VAL A 417 -0.52 -7.91 11.04
N ASP A 418 -1.82 -7.95 10.76
CA ASP A 418 -2.70 -9.11 11.00
C ASP A 418 -3.10 -9.71 9.67
#